data_afa12ebb8fbefb88c7c9291e94881956
#
_entry.id   afa12ebb8fbefb88c7c9291e94881956
#
_cell.length_a   1.000
_cell.length_b   1.000
_cell.length_c   1.000
_cell.angle_alpha   90.00
_cell.angle_beta   90.00
_cell.angle_gamma   90.00
#
_symmetry.space_group_name_H-M   'P 1'
#
loop_
_entity.id
_entity.type
_entity.pdbx_description
1 polymer ?
#
loop_
_entity_poly.entity_id
_entity_poly.type
_entity_poly.pdbx_seq_one_letter_code
_entity_poly.pdbx_strand_id
1 'polypeptide(L)'
;MNRTWLMLGAAMAVTGAALVAQAPVPELAFDTSADFLRTPPDTFIGEVGGVGANSKGQLFVYTRTGHPYATLGDNRTFYRNGSRLFQFDPSGKFVRELGQDVYGFNAAIGLRVDPQDNVWTIDAGANQVVKFDTEGRVALVLGRKPETMPVRPPPTPPAGVLAPGGPGGTGGGPGGGPGGPGRRRRGLHQQLERHV
;
A
#
# COMPACT_ATOMS: atom_id res chain seq x y z
N MET A 1 -67.10 11.26 -38.12
CA MET A 1 -66.02 10.97 -37.16
C MET A 1 -64.78 11.68 -37.62
N ASN A 2 -64.35 12.71 -36.90
CA ASN A 2 -63.28 13.60 -37.36
C ASN A 2 -61.89 12.92 -37.15
N ARG A 3 -61.09 12.99 -38.21
CA ARG A 3 -59.70 12.42 -38.23
C ARG A 3 -58.81 12.88 -37.04
N THR A 4 -59.17 13.99 -36.42
CA THR A 4 -58.51 14.56 -35.23
C THR A 4 -58.70 13.70 -33.99
N TRP A 5 -59.82 13.04 -33.81
CA TRP A 5 -60.05 12.15 -32.66
C TRP A 5 -59.29 10.83 -32.74
N LEU A 6 -59.09 10.35 -33.99
CA LEU A 6 -58.28 9.16 -34.23
C LEU A 6 -56.76 9.41 -33.95
N MET A 7 -56.30 10.63 -34.26
CA MET A 7 -54.90 11.00 -33.97
C MET A 7 -54.65 11.21 -32.46
N LEU A 8 -55.63 11.74 -31.70
CA LEU A 8 -55.51 11.89 -30.26
C LEU A 8 -55.52 10.52 -29.54
N GLY A 9 -56.33 9.58 -30.03
CA GLY A 9 -56.37 8.22 -29.48
C GLY A 9 -55.07 7.44 -29.71
N ALA A 10 -54.45 7.59 -30.87
CA ALA A 10 -53.19 6.98 -31.21
C ALA A 10 -52.01 7.57 -30.39
N ALA A 11 -52.01 8.87 -30.11
CA ALA A 11 -51.00 9.54 -29.31
C ALA A 11 -51.08 9.13 -27.84
N MET A 12 -52.27 8.90 -27.24
CA MET A 12 -52.44 8.39 -25.88
C MET A 12 -52.07 6.91 -25.76
N ALA A 13 -52.22 6.10 -26.79
CA ALA A 13 -51.82 4.68 -26.76
C ALA A 13 -50.30 4.50 -26.78
N VAL A 14 -49.57 5.40 -27.43
CA VAL A 14 -48.10 5.34 -27.50
C VAL A 14 -47.46 5.83 -26.20
N THR A 15 -48.03 6.77 -25.47
CA THR A 15 -47.52 7.23 -24.18
C THR A 15 -47.79 6.25 -23.04
N GLY A 16 -48.80 5.38 -23.14
CA GLY A 16 -49.08 4.33 -22.16
C GLY A 16 -48.14 3.14 -22.22
N ALA A 17 -47.49 2.88 -23.36
CA ALA A 17 -46.60 1.73 -23.54
C ALA A 17 -45.17 1.97 -23.02
N ALA A 18 -44.78 3.21 -22.75
CA ALA A 18 -43.43 3.57 -22.28
C ALA A 18 -43.20 3.38 -20.75
N LEU A 19 -44.26 3.07 -19.99
CA LEU A 19 -44.21 2.96 -18.52
C LEU A 19 -44.01 1.53 -17.97
N VAL A 20 -43.86 0.52 -18.84
CA VAL A 20 -43.85 -0.91 -18.38
C VAL A 20 -42.49 -1.59 -18.47
N ALA A 21 -41.43 -0.89 -18.76
CA ALA A 21 -40.14 -1.55 -19.05
C ALA A 21 -39.03 -1.31 -18.02
N GLN A 22 -39.34 -1.28 -16.73
CA GLN A 22 -38.34 -1.51 -15.73
C GLN A 22 -38.51 -2.95 -15.17
N ALA A 23 -37.72 -3.88 -15.74
CA ALA A 23 -37.57 -5.19 -15.11
C ALA A 23 -37.13 -4.99 -13.67
N PRO A 24 -37.74 -5.67 -12.68
CA PRO A 24 -37.28 -5.59 -11.31
C PRO A 24 -35.80 -5.98 -11.27
N VAL A 25 -35.00 -5.15 -10.64
CA VAL A 25 -33.59 -5.47 -10.38
C VAL A 25 -33.57 -6.75 -9.56
N PRO A 26 -32.87 -7.81 -9.98
CA PRO A 26 -32.81 -9.05 -9.22
C PRO A 26 -32.24 -8.77 -7.84
N GLU A 27 -33.01 -9.11 -6.83
CA GLU A 27 -32.61 -9.00 -5.43
C GLU A 27 -31.64 -10.14 -5.12
N LEU A 28 -30.42 -9.82 -4.65
CA LEU A 28 -29.46 -10.82 -4.21
C LEU A 28 -29.80 -11.21 -2.77
N ALA A 29 -30.24 -12.43 -2.58
CA ALA A 29 -30.39 -13.00 -1.24
C ALA A 29 -28.99 -13.31 -0.68
N PHE A 30 -28.66 -12.78 0.49
CA PHE A 30 -27.41 -13.07 1.20
C PHE A 30 -27.67 -13.22 2.70
N ASP A 31 -26.88 -14.10 3.31
CA ASP A 31 -26.85 -14.25 4.77
C ASP A 31 -25.58 -13.60 5.29
N THR A 32 -25.70 -12.95 6.44
CA THR A 32 -24.56 -12.34 7.14
C THR A 32 -24.20 -13.18 8.35
N SER A 33 -22.92 -13.47 8.54
CA SER A 33 -22.40 -14.11 9.74
C SER A 33 -21.38 -13.17 10.40
N ALA A 34 -21.69 -12.74 11.61
CA ALA A 34 -20.72 -12.06 12.45
C ALA A 34 -19.69 -13.09 12.94
N ASP A 35 -18.46 -12.65 13.16
CA ASP A 35 -17.37 -13.47 13.73
C ASP A 35 -17.06 -14.77 12.97
N PHE A 36 -17.30 -14.77 11.66
CA PHE A 36 -17.02 -15.93 10.82
C PHE A 36 -15.52 -16.27 10.82
N LEU A 37 -14.64 -15.26 10.74
CA LEU A 37 -13.20 -15.47 10.73
C LEU A 37 -12.65 -15.57 12.16
N ARG A 38 -12.03 -16.69 12.48
CA ARG A 38 -11.42 -16.96 13.78
C ARG A 38 -9.93 -16.82 13.68
N THR A 39 -9.41 -15.71 14.18
CA THR A 39 -7.97 -15.42 14.24
C THR A 39 -7.33 -16.03 15.48
N PRO A 40 -6.01 -16.29 15.47
CA PRO A 40 -5.27 -16.63 16.68
C PRO A 40 -5.38 -15.51 17.74
N PRO A 41 -5.13 -15.81 19.01
CA PRO A 41 -5.01 -14.79 20.05
C PRO A 41 -4.05 -13.68 19.61
N ASP A 42 -4.32 -12.45 19.99
CA ASP A 42 -3.53 -11.25 19.69
C ASP A 42 -3.34 -10.94 18.19
N THR A 43 -4.15 -11.56 17.33
CA THR A 43 -4.19 -11.28 15.91
C THR A 43 -5.49 -10.58 15.55
N PHE A 44 -5.38 -9.32 15.16
CA PHE A 44 -6.52 -8.50 14.79
C PHE A 44 -6.56 -8.31 13.28
N ILE A 45 -7.75 -8.45 12.70
CA ILE A 45 -8.01 -8.05 11.32
C ILE A 45 -8.33 -6.56 11.37
N GLY A 46 -7.39 -5.72 10.91
CA GLY A 46 -7.58 -4.28 10.80
C GLY A 46 -8.36 -3.91 9.54
N GLU A 47 -7.95 -2.83 8.89
CA GLU A 47 -8.52 -2.42 7.62
C GLU A 47 -8.24 -3.48 6.54
N VAL A 48 -9.29 -3.99 5.90
CA VAL A 48 -9.18 -5.01 4.86
C VAL A 48 -8.97 -4.35 3.49
N GLY A 49 -7.81 -4.60 2.88
CA GLY A 49 -7.49 -4.14 1.54
C GLY A 49 -8.00 -5.06 0.42
N GLY A 50 -8.25 -6.33 0.73
CA GLY A 50 -8.78 -7.28 -0.24
C GLY A 50 -9.12 -8.63 0.35
N VAL A 51 -10.13 -9.29 -0.25
CA VAL A 51 -10.57 -10.64 0.09
C VAL A 51 -10.70 -11.46 -1.19
N GLY A 52 -10.40 -12.74 -1.14
CA GLY A 52 -10.60 -13.67 -2.22
C GLY A 52 -10.76 -15.10 -1.72
N ALA A 53 -11.38 -15.94 -2.53
CA ALA A 53 -11.52 -17.37 -2.27
C ALA A 53 -10.89 -18.18 -3.40
N ASN A 54 -10.29 -19.32 -3.09
CA ASN A 54 -9.79 -20.24 -4.07
C ASN A 54 -10.84 -21.31 -4.42
N SER A 55 -10.51 -22.22 -5.35
CA SER A 55 -11.40 -23.30 -5.79
C SER A 55 -11.80 -24.27 -4.68
N LYS A 56 -11.02 -24.33 -3.59
CA LYS A 56 -11.27 -25.17 -2.42
C LYS A 56 -12.10 -24.50 -1.33
N GLY A 57 -12.59 -23.27 -1.59
CA GLY A 57 -13.34 -22.48 -0.61
C GLY A 57 -12.48 -21.88 0.51
N GLN A 58 -11.16 -21.97 0.42
CA GLN A 58 -10.26 -21.29 1.36
C GLN A 58 -10.29 -19.78 1.11
N LEU A 59 -10.33 -18.99 2.19
CA LEU A 59 -10.39 -17.55 2.12
C LEU A 59 -9.01 -16.93 2.37
N PHE A 60 -8.71 -15.90 1.60
CA PHE A 60 -7.53 -15.06 1.76
C PHE A 60 -7.94 -13.64 2.09
N VAL A 61 -7.33 -13.08 3.13
CA VAL A 61 -7.64 -11.73 3.62
C VAL A 61 -6.33 -10.95 3.70
N TYR A 62 -6.23 -9.90 2.89
CA TYR A 62 -5.09 -8.99 2.88
C TYR A 62 -5.45 -7.71 3.63
N THR A 63 -4.75 -7.46 4.73
CA THR A 63 -5.14 -6.44 5.71
C THR A 63 -4.01 -5.45 5.99
N ARG A 64 -4.36 -4.27 6.52
CA ARG A 64 -3.44 -3.26 7.04
C ARG A 64 -3.37 -3.33 8.56
N THR A 65 -2.96 -4.44 9.07
CA THR A 65 -2.91 -4.70 10.53
C THR A 65 -1.50 -4.58 11.11
N GLY A 66 -0.48 -4.79 10.27
CA GLY A 66 0.91 -4.81 10.72
C GLY A 66 1.24 -5.97 11.66
N HIS A 67 2.51 -6.10 11.99
CA HIS A 67 3.00 -7.07 12.97
C HIS A 67 3.19 -6.41 14.33
N PRO A 68 2.88 -7.10 15.43
CA PRO A 68 3.25 -6.62 16.76
C PRO A 68 4.76 -6.42 16.85
N TYR A 69 5.18 -5.22 17.23
CA TYR A 69 6.61 -4.86 17.31
C TYR A 69 7.09 -4.75 18.75
N ALA A 70 6.33 -4.09 19.59
CA ALA A 70 6.64 -3.91 20.99
C ALA A 70 5.37 -3.66 21.79
N THR A 71 5.34 -4.14 23.03
CA THR A 71 4.28 -3.82 23.98
C THR A 71 4.88 -2.96 25.08
N LEU A 72 4.32 -1.77 25.30
CA LEU A 72 4.67 -0.88 26.40
C LEU A 72 3.58 -0.94 27.46
N GLY A 73 3.92 -1.50 28.62
CA GLY A 73 2.93 -1.74 29.67
C GLY A 73 1.83 -2.73 29.23
N ASP A 74 0.75 -2.76 29.97
CA ASP A 74 -0.27 -3.80 29.79
C ASP A 74 -1.23 -3.56 28.60
N ASN A 75 -1.17 -2.39 27.94
CA ASN A 75 -2.23 -1.98 27.02
C ASN A 75 -1.80 -1.28 25.73
N ARG A 76 -0.51 -1.19 25.40
CA ARG A 76 -0.05 -0.50 24.19
C ARG A 76 0.84 -1.38 23.35
N THR A 77 0.30 -1.96 22.30
CA THR A 77 1.06 -2.70 21.29
C THR A 77 1.33 -1.79 20.09
N PHE A 78 2.60 -1.68 19.72
CA PHE A 78 3.03 -1.02 18.49
C PHE A 78 3.16 -2.04 17.38
N TYR A 79 2.66 -1.68 16.20
CA TYR A 79 2.71 -2.52 15.02
C TYR A 79 3.77 -2.00 14.04
N ARG A 80 4.49 -2.91 13.43
CA ARG A 80 5.47 -2.64 12.40
C ARG A 80 5.03 -3.31 11.10
N ASN A 81 5.31 -2.65 9.95
CA ASN A 81 4.85 -3.01 8.62
C ASN A 81 3.32 -2.94 8.48
N GLY A 82 2.86 -2.39 7.38
CA GLY A 82 1.47 -2.03 7.26
C GLY A 82 0.53 -3.19 6.97
N SER A 83 1.00 -4.30 6.36
CA SER A 83 0.08 -5.28 5.77
C SER A 83 0.42 -6.72 6.12
N ARG A 84 -0.62 -7.57 6.21
CA ARG A 84 -0.53 -9.01 6.46
C ARG A 84 -1.50 -9.75 5.56
N LEU A 85 -1.13 -10.95 5.12
CA LEU A 85 -1.98 -11.82 4.30
C LEU A 85 -2.30 -13.10 5.06
N PHE A 86 -3.57 -13.26 5.41
CA PHE A 86 -4.07 -14.41 6.15
C PHE A 86 -4.80 -15.39 5.24
N GLN A 87 -4.62 -16.68 5.50
CA GLN A 87 -5.39 -17.77 4.91
C GLN A 87 -6.26 -18.43 5.97
N PHE A 88 -7.53 -18.63 5.62
CA PHE A 88 -8.53 -19.33 6.42
C PHE A 88 -9.09 -20.52 5.64
N ASP A 89 -9.53 -21.54 6.35
CA ASP A 89 -10.27 -22.66 5.78
C ASP A 89 -11.72 -22.26 5.44
N PRO A 90 -12.50 -23.12 4.75
CA PRO A 90 -13.89 -22.82 4.42
C PRO A 90 -14.81 -22.60 5.63
N SER A 91 -14.40 -23.02 6.82
CA SER A 91 -15.15 -22.80 8.08
C SER A 91 -14.78 -21.46 8.76
N GLY A 92 -13.85 -20.68 8.18
CA GLY A 92 -13.35 -19.43 8.74
C GLY A 92 -12.27 -19.61 9.82
N LYS A 93 -11.72 -20.81 10.00
CA LYS A 93 -10.62 -21.06 10.93
C LYS A 93 -9.29 -20.65 10.29
N PHE A 94 -8.46 -19.95 11.06
CA PHE A 94 -7.12 -19.56 10.62
C PHE A 94 -6.26 -20.78 10.29
N VAL A 95 -5.60 -20.73 9.14
CA VAL A 95 -4.67 -21.77 8.65
C VAL A 95 -3.24 -21.30 8.81
N ARG A 96 -2.91 -20.17 8.20
CA ARG A 96 -1.55 -19.59 8.22
C ARG A 96 -1.53 -18.13 7.77
N GLU A 97 -0.42 -17.47 7.99
CA GLU A 97 -0.05 -16.23 7.34
C GLU A 97 0.87 -16.51 6.16
N LEU A 98 0.59 -15.91 5.00
CA LEU A 98 1.43 -15.98 3.83
C LEU A 98 2.31 -14.73 3.75
N GLY A 99 3.54 -14.91 3.26
CA GLY A 99 4.44 -13.78 3.03
C GLY A 99 4.81 -13.04 4.31
N GLN A 100 4.89 -13.74 5.45
CA GLN A 100 5.47 -13.17 6.65
C GLN A 100 6.88 -12.66 6.32
N ASP A 101 7.17 -11.41 6.69
CA ASP A 101 8.44 -10.73 6.40
C ASP A 101 8.74 -10.46 4.91
N VAL A 102 7.77 -10.62 4.01
CA VAL A 102 7.94 -10.20 2.61
C VAL A 102 8.16 -8.69 2.57
N TYR A 103 9.27 -8.31 1.95
CA TYR A 103 9.55 -6.90 1.65
C TYR A 103 8.45 -6.35 0.73
N GLY A 104 7.81 -5.27 1.15
CA GLY A 104 6.79 -4.62 0.34
C GLY A 104 5.36 -4.82 0.81
N PHE A 105 5.13 -5.43 1.97
CA PHE A 105 3.81 -5.46 2.60
C PHE A 105 3.61 -4.23 3.49
N ASN A 106 3.28 -3.07 2.90
CA ASN A 106 3.18 -1.79 3.59
C ASN A 106 1.77 -1.20 3.62
N ALA A 107 1.05 -1.25 2.48
CA ALA A 107 -0.29 -0.69 2.36
C ALA A 107 -1.14 -1.55 1.42
N ALA A 108 -1.81 -2.56 1.98
CA ALA A 108 -2.71 -3.45 1.27
C ALA A 108 -3.85 -2.69 0.60
N ILE A 109 -4.04 -2.85 -0.72
CA ILE A 109 -5.14 -2.23 -1.47
C ILE A 109 -5.94 -3.20 -2.33
N GLY A 110 -5.45 -4.41 -2.53
CA GLY A 110 -6.17 -5.38 -3.35
C GLY A 110 -5.64 -6.79 -3.22
N LEU A 111 -6.53 -7.75 -3.46
CA LEU A 111 -6.26 -9.17 -3.54
C LEU A 111 -7.09 -9.79 -4.64
N ARG A 112 -6.53 -10.75 -5.36
CA ARG A 112 -7.23 -11.61 -6.32
C ARG A 112 -6.69 -13.03 -6.22
N VAL A 113 -7.55 -13.99 -6.46
CA VAL A 113 -7.17 -15.40 -6.65
C VAL A 113 -7.41 -15.72 -8.11
N ASP A 114 -6.40 -16.29 -8.78
CA ASP A 114 -6.51 -16.70 -10.18
C ASP A 114 -7.12 -18.11 -10.33
N PRO A 115 -7.53 -18.51 -11.56
CA PRO A 115 -8.11 -19.84 -11.78
C PRO A 115 -7.18 -21.02 -11.45
N GLN A 116 -5.89 -20.77 -11.24
CA GLN A 116 -4.90 -21.76 -10.82
C GLN A 116 -4.67 -21.72 -9.30
N ASP A 117 -5.54 -21.04 -8.55
CA ASP A 117 -5.48 -20.86 -7.10
C ASP A 117 -4.26 -20.08 -6.59
N ASN A 118 -3.55 -19.35 -7.47
CA ASN A 118 -2.51 -18.45 -7.01
C ASN A 118 -3.13 -17.17 -6.43
N VAL A 119 -2.50 -16.64 -5.40
CA VAL A 119 -2.93 -15.42 -4.74
C VAL A 119 -2.10 -14.24 -5.22
N TRP A 120 -2.77 -13.19 -5.70
CA TRP A 120 -2.16 -11.95 -6.13
C TRP A 120 -2.50 -10.85 -5.15
N THR A 121 -1.49 -10.17 -4.62
CA THR A 121 -1.66 -9.02 -3.72
C THR A 121 -1.16 -7.75 -4.38
N ILE A 122 -1.83 -6.64 -4.12
CA ILE A 122 -1.46 -5.31 -4.61
C ILE A 122 -1.19 -4.44 -3.40
N ASP A 123 0.02 -3.88 -3.35
CA ASP A 123 0.46 -3.01 -2.27
C ASP A 123 0.80 -1.61 -2.80
N ALA A 124 0.09 -0.57 -2.33
CA ALA A 124 0.29 0.80 -2.76
C ALA A 124 1.54 1.42 -2.15
N GLY A 125 1.88 1.06 -0.92
CA GLY A 125 3.04 1.61 -0.22
C GLY A 125 4.36 1.18 -0.83
N ALA A 126 4.43 -0.08 -1.28
CA ALA A 126 5.60 -0.62 -1.95
C ALA A 126 5.57 -0.46 -3.48
N ASN A 127 4.42 -0.04 -4.06
CA ASN A 127 4.20 -0.05 -5.51
C ASN A 127 4.48 -1.42 -6.15
N GLN A 128 3.99 -2.47 -5.52
CA GLN A 128 4.25 -3.86 -5.93
C GLN A 128 2.97 -4.67 -6.08
N VAL A 129 3.06 -5.64 -7.00
CA VAL A 129 2.13 -6.76 -7.09
C VAL A 129 2.92 -8.03 -6.82
N VAL A 130 2.49 -8.82 -5.86
CA VAL A 130 3.14 -10.08 -5.49
C VAL A 130 2.20 -11.24 -5.78
N LYS A 131 2.71 -12.24 -6.49
CA LYS A 131 2.03 -13.51 -6.74
C LYS A 131 2.58 -14.58 -5.81
N PHE A 132 1.69 -15.26 -5.12
CA PHE A 132 1.97 -16.45 -4.34
C PHE A 132 1.42 -17.68 -5.07
N ASP A 133 2.18 -18.76 -5.07
CA ASP A 133 1.71 -20.06 -5.53
C ASP A 133 0.78 -20.74 -4.50
N THR A 134 0.24 -21.91 -4.84
CA THR A 134 -0.67 -22.66 -3.96
C THR A 134 -0.02 -23.12 -2.65
N GLU A 135 1.29 -23.24 -2.61
CA GLU A 135 2.07 -23.56 -1.42
C GLU A 135 2.34 -22.30 -0.56
N GLY A 136 2.06 -21.11 -1.08
CA GLY A 136 2.27 -19.83 -0.41
C GLY A 136 3.67 -19.26 -0.58
N ARG A 137 4.43 -19.75 -1.57
CA ARG A 137 5.74 -19.20 -1.92
C ARG A 137 5.58 -18.06 -2.91
N VAL A 138 6.45 -17.06 -2.82
CA VAL A 138 6.48 -15.97 -3.79
C VAL A 138 6.93 -16.50 -5.15
N ALA A 139 6.04 -16.50 -6.13
CA ALA A 139 6.29 -16.95 -7.49
C ALA A 139 6.69 -15.82 -8.44
N LEU A 140 6.18 -14.60 -8.17
CA LEU A 140 6.46 -13.42 -9.02
C LEU A 140 6.30 -12.15 -8.20
N VAL A 141 7.18 -11.19 -8.45
CA VAL A 141 7.05 -9.81 -7.96
C VAL A 141 7.11 -8.86 -9.14
N LEU A 142 6.06 -8.07 -9.31
CA LEU A 142 6.01 -6.95 -10.24
C LEU A 142 6.14 -5.67 -9.42
N GLY A 143 7.16 -4.89 -9.66
CA GLY A 143 7.40 -3.65 -8.93
C GLY A 143 8.05 -2.60 -9.82
N ARG A 144 8.06 -1.37 -9.35
CA ARG A 144 8.76 -0.28 -10.02
C ARG A 144 10.27 -0.47 -9.82
N LYS A 145 11.03 -0.53 -10.91
CA LYS A 145 12.49 -0.56 -10.81
C LYS A 145 13.02 0.80 -10.33
N PRO A 146 13.87 0.84 -9.31
CA PRO A 146 14.50 2.08 -8.84
C PRO A 146 15.27 2.82 -9.95
N GLU A 147 15.87 2.08 -10.86
CA GLU A 147 16.67 2.62 -11.98
C GLU A 147 15.83 3.41 -13.00
N THR A 148 14.52 3.21 -13.01
CA THR A 148 13.61 3.95 -13.88
C THR A 148 13.07 5.22 -13.24
N MET A 149 13.42 5.50 -11.98
CA MET A 149 13.07 6.76 -11.35
C MET A 149 13.97 7.87 -11.95
N PRO A 150 13.39 8.96 -12.46
CA PRO A 150 14.19 10.10 -12.86
C PRO A 150 14.94 10.62 -11.63
N VAL A 151 16.26 10.57 -11.69
CA VAL A 151 17.10 11.20 -10.66
C VAL A 151 16.81 12.70 -10.77
N ARG A 152 16.23 13.27 -9.71
CA ARG A 152 16.06 14.73 -9.66
C ARG A 152 17.47 15.32 -9.70
N PRO A 153 17.83 16.15 -10.69
CA PRO A 153 19.11 16.80 -10.68
C PRO A 153 19.25 17.62 -9.39
N PRO A 154 20.44 17.71 -8.82
CA PRO A 154 20.65 18.55 -7.65
C PRO A 154 20.14 19.97 -7.94
N PRO A 155 19.55 20.64 -6.95
CA PRO A 155 19.08 22.01 -7.14
C PRO A 155 20.24 22.87 -7.65
N THR A 156 20.04 23.57 -8.75
CA THR A 156 20.98 24.52 -9.27
C THR A 156 21.23 25.58 -8.20
N PRO A 157 22.49 25.80 -7.77
CA PRO A 157 22.77 26.86 -6.82
C PRO A 157 22.26 28.19 -7.36
N PRO A 158 21.71 29.06 -6.55
CA PRO A 158 21.31 30.39 -6.98
C PRO A 158 22.53 31.08 -7.62
N ALA A 159 22.30 31.78 -8.72
CA ALA A 159 23.34 32.49 -9.45
C ALA A 159 24.12 33.43 -8.49
N GLY A 160 25.43 33.18 -8.35
CA GLY A 160 26.30 33.93 -7.41
C GLY A 160 26.85 33.11 -6.24
N VAL A 161 26.45 31.86 -6.05
CA VAL A 161 27.07 30.97 -5.05
C VAL A 161 28.11 30.11 -5.78
N LEU A 162 29.38 30.40 -5.59
CA LEU A 162 30.45 29.52 -6.04
C LEU A 162 30.34 28.17 -5.36
N ALA A 163 30.28 27.10 -6.18
CA ALA A 163 30.27 25.74 -5.67
C ALA A 163 31.51 25.48 -4.79
N PRO A 164 31.39 24.82 -3.63
CA PRO A 164 32.56 24.37 -2.89
C PRO A 164 33.37 23.46 -3.77
N GLY A 165 34.65 23.82 -4.00
CA GLY A 165 35.54 23.14 -4.91
C GLY A 165 35.59 21.63 -4.67
N GLY A 166 35.30 20.84 -5.73
CA GLY A 166 35.52 19.39 -5.74
C GLY A 166 37.05 19.09 -5.61
N PRO A 167 37.40 17.90 -5.09
CA PRO A 167 38.78 17.50 -4.94
C PRO A 167 39.41 17.24 -6.32
N GLY A 168 40.37 18.10 -6.72
CA GLY A 168 41.23 17.80 -7.85
C GLY A 168 41.28 18.86 -8.94
N GLY A 169 42.07 19.90 -8.76
CA GLY A 169 42.48 20.84 -9.78
C GLY A 169 43.80 21.47 -9.37
N THR A 170 44.91 20.80 -9.73
CA THR A 170 46.25 21.40 -9.70
C THR A 170 46.34 22.48 -10.79
N GLY A 171 46.44 23.72 -10.37
CA GLY A 171 46.69 24.83 -11.26
C GLY A 171 47.43 25.95 -10.52
N GLY A 172 48.74 25.97 -10.65
CA GLY A 172 49.61 26.96 -10.04
C GLY A 172 49.46 28.37 -10.66
N GLY A 173 49.66 29.38 -9.84
CA GLY A 173 49.88 30.74 -10.23
C GLY A 173 50.44 31.55 -9.06
N PRO A 174 51.53 32.34 -9.25
CA PRO A 174 52.27 32.93 -8.17
C PRO A 174 51.80 34.35 -7.85
N GLY A 175 51.84 34.74 -6.60
CA GLY A 175 51.66 36.17 -6.27
C GLY A 175 51.44 36.42 -4.80
N GLY A 176 52.49 36.85 -4.14
CA GLY A 176 52.71 37.13 -2.78
C GLY A 176 51.92 38.26 -2.11
N GLY A 177 52.02 38.29 -0.81
CA GLY A 177 51.62 39.36 0.07
C GLY A 177 51.59 38.94 1.52
N PRO A 178 52.15 39.70 2.46
CA PRO A 178 52.49 39.19 3.78
C PRO A 178 51.50 39.50 4.87
N GLY A 179 51.41 38.62 5.87
CA GLY A 179 51.36 38.92 7.27
C GLY A 179 50.05 39.33 7.94
N GLY A 180 49.54 38.47 8.81
CA GLY A 180 48.61 38.84 9.86
C GLY A 180 48.52 37.74 10.91
N PRO A 181 48.53 38.06 12.23
CA PRO A 181 48.87 37.13 13.28
C PRO A 181 47.71 36.25 13.77
N GLY A 182 48.06 35.08 14.20
CA GLY A 182 47.24 33.98 14.67
C GLY A 182 46.24 34.26 15.79
N ARG A 183 45.09 33.68 15.68
CA ARG A 183 44.19 33.44 16.79
C ARG A 183 44.13 31.96 17.07
N ARG A 184 44.70 31.61 18.21
CA ARG A 184 44.65 30.30 18.83
C ARG A 184 43.18 29.98 19.18
N ARG A 185 42.59 28.91 18.61
CA ARG A 185 41.38 28.30 19.15
C ARG A 185 41.78 27.31 20.23
N ARG A 186 41.37 27.64 21.43
CA ARG A 186 41.42 26.77 22.61
C ARG A 186 40.47 25.60 22.39
N GLY A 187 40.98 24.39 22.68
CA GLY A 187 40.18 23.19 22.74
C GLY A 187 39.16 23.22 23.89
N LEU A 188 37.98 22.71 23.61
CA LEU A 188 37.05 22.25 24.62
C LEU A 188 37.00 20.71 24.55
N HIS A 189 37.89 20.10 25.30
CA HIS A 189 37.75 18.72 25.76
C HIS A 189 37.23 18.81 27.19
N GLN A 190 36.44 17.80 27.60
CA GLN A 190 35.88 17.51 28.91
C GLN A 190 34.49 18.07 29.19
N GLN A 191 33.51 17.18 29.11
CA GLN A 191 32.73 16.70 30.29
C GLN A 191 31.62 15.76 29.82
N LEU A 192 31.86 14.51 29.96
CA LEU A 192 30.83 13.47 30.07
C LEU A 192 31.38 12.30 30.90
N GLU A 193 31.43 12.53 32.17
CA GLU A 193 31.40 11.48 33.18
C GLU A 193 30.71 12.01 34.43
N ARG A 194 29.76 11.22 34.94
CA ARG A 194 29.04 11.20 36.22
C ARG A 194 27.54 11.53 36.12
N HIS A 195 26.77 10.46 36.20
CA HIS A 195 25.85 10.09 37.28
C HIS A 195 25.18 8.78 36.88
N VAL A 196 25.59 7.75 37.58
CA VAL A 196 24.88 6.83 38.51
C VAL A 196 23.47 6.51 38.07
#